data_f215c9e328639ff634ae8449ba4023f1
#
_entry.id   f215c9e328639ff634ae8449ba4023f1
#
_cell.length_a   1.000
_cell.length_b   1.000
_cell.length_c   1.000
_cell.angle_alpha   90.00
_cell.angle_beta   90.00
_cell.angle_gamma   90.00
#
_symmetry.space_group_name_H-M   'P 1'
#
loop_
_entity.id
_entity.type
_entity.pdbx_description
1 polymer ?
#
loop_
_entity_poly.entity_id
_entity_poly.type
_entity_poly.pdbx_seq_one_letter_code
_entity_poly.pdbx_strand_id
1 'polypeptide(L)'
;MSHALERAIHAQAQAHTLAVATRSQAREAHFRYRTAVDRAQHQREVALLAAALQDEVQLRYNGMLQSTWDLLASARARLQSEVAAKEALRDAWLAYIDLQAVQSGAVVNFSSTNSAAGNAPAANPGH
;
A
#
# COMPACT_ATOMS: atom_id res chain seq x y z
N MET A 1 -33.32 38.20 2.40
CA MET A 1 -33.59 36.88 1.70
C MET A 1 -32.45 36.37 0.87
N SER A 2 -31.55 37.21 0.34
CA SER A 2 -30.41 36.72 -0.49
C SER A 2 -29.37 35.88 0.27
N HIS A 3 -29.06 36.22 1.53
CA HIS A 3 -28.05 35.50 2.32
C HIS A 3 -28.43 34.05 2.67
N ALA A 4 -29.71 33.76 2.87
CA ALA A 4 -30.18 32.41 3.14
C ALA A 4 -30.06 31.52 1.88
N LEU A 5 -30.37 32.09 0.72
CA LEU A 5 -30.24 31.40 -0.58
C LEU A 5 -28.77 31.12 -0.92
N GLU A 6 -27.91 32.13 -0.70
CA GLU A 6 -26.46 31.96 -0.92
C GLU A 6 -25.87 30.91 -0.02
N ARG A 7 -26.26 30.82 1.26
CA ARG A 7 -25.84 29.76 2.18
C ARG A 7 -26.34 28.39 1.73
N ALA A 8 -27.57 28.30 1.23
CA ALA A 8 -28.11 27.05 0.71
C ALA A 8 -27.36 26.56 -0.53
N ILE A 9 -27.03 27.47 -1.45
CA ILE A 9 -26.24 27.19 -2.65
C ILE A 9 -24.81 26.75 -2.26
N HIS A 10 -24.19 27.43 -1.30
CA HIS A 10 -22.87 27.05 -0.78
C HIS A 10 -22.88 25.67 -0.15
N ALA A 11 -23.85 25.36 0.70
CA ALA A 11 -24.01 24.07 1.34
C ALA A 11 -24.21 22.95 0.30
N GLN A 12 -25.02 23.20 -0.72
CA GLN A 12 -25.26 22.26 -1.81
C GLN A 12 -23.99 22.01 -2.66
N ALA A 13 -23.25 23.09 -2.97
CA ALA A 13 -21.98 22.97 -3.69
C ALA A 13 -20.94 22.18 -2.89
N GLN A 14 -20.84 22.43 -1.58
CA GLN A 14 -19.96 21.67 -0.69
C GLN A 14 -20.35 20.20 -0.61
N ALA A 15 -21.64 19.90 -0.48
CA ALA A 15 -22.14 18.53 -0.47
C ALA A 15 -21.84 17.79 -1.79
N HIS A 16 -22.00 18.47 -2.92
CA HIS A 16 -21.67 17.91 -4.23
C HIS A 16 -20.18 17.65 -4.38
N THR A 17 -19.33 18.57 -3.98
CA THR A 17 -17.86 18.41 -4.01
C THR A 17 -17.42 17.25 -3.12
N LEU A 18 -18.01 17.13 -1.92
CA LEU A 18 -17.74 16.03 -1.00
C LEU A 18 -18.16 14.69 -1.59
N ALA A 19 -19.33 14.61 -2.22
CA ALA A 19 -19.82 13.40 -2.88
C ALA A 19 -18.90 12.96 -4.02
N VAL A 20 -18.43 13.90 -4.85
CA VAL A 20 -17.49 13.61 -5.94
C VAL A 20 -16.14 13.14 -5.38
N ALA A 21 -15.62 13.80 -4.34
CA ALA A 21 -14.38 13.40 -3.67
C ALA A 21 -14.47 11.99 -3.06
N THR A 22 -15.59 11.65 -2.41
CA THR A 22 -15.84 10.33 -1.84
C THR A 22 -15.87 9.23 -2.90
N ARG A 23 -16.53 9.48 -4.03
CA ARG A 23 -16.55 8.55 -5.16
C ARG A 23 -15.17 8.35 -5.76
N SER A 24 -14.40 9.42 -5.90
CA SER A 24 -13.02 9.36 -6.40
C SER A 24 -12.13 8.54 -5.46
N GLN A 25 -12.23 8.75 -4.15
CA GLN A 25 -11.51 7.98 -3.15
C GLN A 25 -11.89 6.49 -3.17
N ALA A 26 -13.17 6.17 -3.33
CA ALA A 26 -13.63 4.78 -3.44
C ALA A 26 -13.07 4.07 -4.67
N ARG A 27 -13.05 4.73 -5.82
CA ARG A 27 -12.46 4.19 -7.06
C ARG A 27 -10.96 3.98 -6.91
N GLU A 28 -10.27 4.93 -6.31
CA GLU A 28 -8.83 4.87 -6.08
C GLU A 28 -8.48 3.73 -5.11
N ALA A 29 -9.21 3.58 -4.01
CA ALA A 29 -9.03 2.50 -3.05
C ALA A 29 -9.28 1.13 -3.69
N HIS A 30 -10.30 1.00 -4.54
CA HIS A 30 -10.60 -0.23 -5.27
C HIS A 30 -9.50 -0.56 -6.28
N PHE A 31 -8.99 0.43 -6.99
CA PHE A 31 -7.88 0.26 -7.92
C PHE A 31 -6.60 -0.18 -7.22
N ARG A 32 -6.26 0.45 -6.11
CA ARG A 32 -5.11 0.06 -5.28
C ARG A 32 -5.23 -1.38 -4.77
N TYR A 33 -6.41 -1.76 -4.33
CA TYR A 33 -6.67 -3.13 -3.89
C TYR A 33 -6.45 -4.15 -5.00
N ARG A 34 -7.02 -3.93 -6.17
CA ARG A 34 -6.83 -4.83 -7.32
C ARG A 34 -5.37 -4.93 -7.72
N THR A 35 -4.68 -3.81 -7.82
CA THR A 35 -3.25 -3.77 -8.15
C THR A 35 -2.41 -4.51 -7.10
N ALA A 36 -2.72 -4.33 -5.82
CA ALA A 36 -2.01 -5.00 -4.73
C ALA A 36 -2.25 -6.52 -4.75
N VAL A 37 -3.45 -6.97 -5.04
CA VAL A 37 -3.77 -8.41 -5.18
C VAL A 37 -3.05 -9.02 -6.37
N ASP A 38 -3.07 -8.37 -7.53
CA ASP A 38 -2.37 -8.84 -8.73
C ASP A 38 -0.86 -8.94 -8.48
N ARG A 39 -0.29 -7.94 -7.80
CA ARG A 39 1.11 -7.95 -7.41
C ARG A 39 1.43 -9.09 -6.44
N ALA A 40 0.56 -9.34 -5.45
CA ALA A 40 0.75 -10.44 -4.50
C ALA A 40 0.74 -11.80 -5.19
N GLN A 41 -0.17 -12.01 -6.14
CA GLN A 41 -0.22 -13.24 -6.95
C GLN A 41 1.04 -13.40 -7.79
N HIS A 42 1.48 -12.35 -8.46
CA HIS A 42 2.69 -12.36 -9.28
C HIS A 42 3.94 -12.68 -8.43
N GLN A 43 4.10 -12.03 -7.28
CA GLN A 43 5.22 -12.29 -6.38
C GLN A 43 5.21 -13.71 -5.81
N ARG A 44 4.03 -14.26 -5.56
CA ARG A 44 3.90 -15.66 -5.15
C ARG A 44 4.38 -16.62 -6.24
N GLU A 45 4.02 -16.38 -7.49
CA GLU A 45 4.49 -17.19 -8.62
C GLU A 45 6.01 -17.09 -8.79
N VAL A 46 6.56 -15.89 -8.67
CA VAL A 46 8.02 -15.67 -8.71
C VAL A 46 8.72 -16.44 -7.59
N ALA A 47 8.17 -16.44 -6.37
CA ALA A 47 8.72 -17.18 -5.24
C ALA A 47 8.69 -18.70 -5.48
N LEU A 48 7.61 -19.22 -6.06
CA LEU A 48 7.51 -20.65 -6.41
C LEU A 48 8.54 -21.03 -7.49
N LEU A 49 8.72 -20.19 -8.50
CA LEU A 49 9.72 -20.41 -9.55
C LEU A 49 11.15 -20.34 -9.00
N ALA A 50 11.43 -19.40 -8.10
CA ALA A 50 12.73 -19.29 -7.46
C ALA A 50 13.04 -20.53 -6.58
N ALA A 51 12.04 -21.06 -5.88
CA ALA A 51 12.17 -22.29 -5.11
C ALA A 51 12.47 -23.48 -6.01
N ALA A 52 11.75 -23.63 -7.12
CA ALA A 52 11.99 -24.70 -8.10
C ALA A 52 13.38 -24.59 -8.73
N LEU A 53 13.82 -23.37 -9.06
CA LEU A 53 15.16 -23.13 -9.59
C LEU A 53 16.25 -23.51 -8.58
N GLN A 54 16.08 -23.17 -7.31
CA GLN A 54 17.02 -23.57 -6.26
C GLN A 54 17.10 -25.08 -6.13
N ASP A 55 15.99 -25.80 -6.17
CA ASP A 55 15.96 -27.25 -6.09
C ASP A 55 16.72 -27.88 -7.27
N GLU A 56 16.57 -27.34 -8.47
CA GLU A 56 17.31 -27.78 -9.65
C GLU A 56 18.81 -27.51 -9.53
N VAL A 57 19.19 -26.31 -9.08
CA VAL A 57 20.60 -25.95 -8.84
C VAL A 57 21.21 -26.84 -7.77
N GLN A 58 20.45 -27.19 -6.73
CA GLN A 58 20.89 -28.11 -5.68
C GLN A 58 21.18 -29.50 -6.24
N LEU A 59 20.34 -30.04 -7.12
CA LEU A 59 20.56 -31.32 -7.78
C LEU A 59 21.80 -31.29 -8.67
N ARG A 60 22.00 -30.21 -9.43
CA ARG A 60 23.18 -30.04 -10.26
C ARG A 60 24.47 -29.90 -9.45
N TYR A 61 24.39 -29.19 -8.33
CA TYR A 61 25.49 -29.06 -7.38
C TYR A 61 25.87 -30.42 -6.80
N ASN A 62 24.91 -31.25 -6.39
CA ASN A 62 25.13 -32.59 -5.88
C ASN A 62 25.76 -33.49 -6.95
N GLY A 63 25.45 -33.27 -8.22
CA GLY A 63 26.06 -33.95 -9.36
C GLY A 63 27.38 -33.34 -9.85
N MET A 64 27.94 -32.37 -9.14
CA MET A 64 29.16 -31.62 -9.47
C MET A 64 29.09 -30.85 -10.80
N LEU A 65 27.88 -30.52 -11.26
CA LEU A 65 27.65 -29.74 -12.49
C LEU A 65 27.59 -28.24 -12.26
N GLN A 66 27.45 -27.81 -11.00
CA GLN A 66 27.37 -26.41 -10.62
C GLN A 66 28.28 -26.10 -9.44
N SER A 67 28.69 -24.83 -9.34
CA SER A 67 29.57 -24.35 -8.27
C SER A 67 28.79 -24.01 -6.99
N THR A 68 29.50 -23.92 -5.88
CA THR A 68 28.95 -23.44 -4.60
C THR A 68 28.42 -22.02 -4.70
N TRP A 69 29.04 -21.17 -5.51
CA TRP A 69 28.59 -19.81 -5.76
C TRP A 69 27.22 -19.75 -6.43
N ASP A 70 26.98 -20.64 -7.39
CA ASP A 70 25.69 -20.73 -8.08
C ASP A 70 24.60 -21.20 -7.10
N LEU A 71 24.91 -22.13 -6.21
CA LEU A 71 24.01 -22.61 -5.17
C LEU A 71 23.68 -21.48 -4.19
N LEU A 72 24.66 -20.71 -3.73
CA LEU A 72 24.45 -19.57 -2.84
C LEU A 72 23.63 -18.46 -3.52
N ALA A 73 23.90 -18.19 -4.79
CA ALA A 73 23.15 -17.20 -5.57
C ALA A 73 21.67 -17.60 -5.70
N SER A 74 21.38 -18.86 -5.98
CA SER A 74 20.01 -19.37 -6.06
C SER A 74 19.29 -19.34 -4.71
N ALA A 75 19.99 -19.64 -3.62
CA ALA A 75 19.44 -19.55 -2.26
C ALA A 75 19.09 -18.12 -1.87
N ARG A 76 19.93 -17.14 -2.21
CA ARG A 76 19.64 -15.71 -2.00
C ARG A 76 18.45 -15.25 -2.82
N ALA A 77 18.39 -15.64 -4.09
CA ALA A 77 17.27 -15.30 -4.96
C ALA A 77 15.95 -15.85 -4.41
N ARG A 78 15.94 -17.08 -3.90
CA ARG A 78 14.78 -17.68 -3.23
C ARG A 78 14.34 -16.86 -2.02
N LEU A 79 15.26 -16.54 -1.11
CA LEU A 79 14.96 -15.75 0.09
C LEU A 79 14.41 -14.37 -0.27
N GLN A 80 15.00 -13.68 -1.22
CA GLN A 80 14.53 -12.38 -1.69
C GLN A 80 13.12 -12.46 -2.28
N SER A 81 12.84 -13.51 -3.06
CA SER A 81 11.51 -13.74 -3.64
C SER A 81 10.46 -14.07 -2.58
N GLU A 82 10.80 -14.83 -1.56
CA GLU A 82 9.92 -15.15 -0.45
C GLU A 82 9.58 -13.89 0.39
N VAL A 83 10.57 -13.06 0.67
CA VAL A 83 10.37 -11.78 1.37
C VAL A 83 9.49 -10.85 0.54
N ALA A 84 9.76 -10.72 -0.76
CA ALA A 84 8.96 -9.91 -1.66
C ALA A 84 7.50 -10.39 -1.75
N ALA A 85 7.27 -11.70 -1.75
CA ALA A 85 5.93 -12.28 -1.73
C ALA A 85 5.17 -11.96 -0.43
N LYS A 86 5.84 -12.04 0.70
CA LYS A 86 5.24 -11.68 2.00
C LYS A 86 4.94 -10.20 2.12
N GLU A 87 5.82 -9.34 1.64
CA GLU A 87 5.59 -7.89 1.59
C GLU A 87 4.42 -7.53 0.68
N ALA A 88 4.33 -8.15 -0.48
CA ALA A 88 3.22 -7.94 -1.41
C ALA A 88 1.89 -8.43 -0.82
N LEU A 89 1.89 -9.53 -0.08
CA LEU A 89 0.71 -10.03 0.63
C LEU A 89 0.29 -9.05 1.74
N ARG A 90 1.23 -8.53 2.51
CA ARG A 90 0.96 -7.48 3.51
C ARG A 90 0.33 -6.25 2.86
N ASP A 91 0.88 -5.78 1.75
CA ASP A 91 0.37 -4.61 1.03
C ASP A 91 -1.06 -4.86 0.52
N ALA A 92 -1.37 -6.07 0.06
CA ALA A 92 -2.72 -6.45 -0.35
C ALA A 92 -3.71 -6.42 0.83
N TRP A 93 -3.32 -6.89 2.01
CA TRP A 93 -4.13 -6.81 3.22
C TRP A 93 -4.37 -5.38 3.67
N LEU A 94 -3.34 -4.53 3.64
CA LEU A 94 -3.47 -3.11 3.95
C LEU A 94 -4.41 -2.39 2.98
N ALA A 95 -4.29 -2.67 1.68
CA ALA A 95 -5.19 -2.12 0.67
C ALA A 95 -6.64 -2.60 0.86
N TYR A 96 -6.85 -3.82 1.30
CA TYR A 96 -8.17 -4.35 1.65
C TYR A 96 -8.79 -3.62 2.84
N ILE A 97 -8.02 -3.37 3.89
CA ILE A 97 -8.47 -2.61 5.07
C ILE A 97 -8.84 -1.18 4.67
N ASP A 98 -8.02 -0.53 3.84
CA ASP A 98 -8.30 0.81 3.34
C ASP A 98 -9.58 0.84 2.49
N LEU A 99 -9.80 -0.16 1.65
CA LEU A 99 -11.02 -0.28 0.86
C LEU A 99 -12.25 -0.45 1.76
N GLN A 100 -12.17 -1.28 2.78
CA GLN A 100 -13.26 -1.44 3.75
C GLN A 100 -13.54 -0.14 4.52
N ALA A 101 -12.50 0.57 4.94
CA ALA A 101 -12.64 1.86 5.62
C ALA A 101 -13.36 2.89 4.75
N VAL A 102 -13.03 2.97 3.47
CA VAL A 102 -13.69 3.86 2.51
C VAL A 102 -15.15 3.46 2.28
N GLN A 103 -15.44 2.16 2.15
CA GLN A 103 -16.80 1.65 1.97
C GLN A 103 -17.69 1.86 3.19
N SER A 104 -17.13 1.79 4.39
CA SER A 104 -17.87 2.04 5.64
C SER A 104 -18.08 3.53 5.95
N GLY A 105 -17.56 4.42 5.11
CA GLY A 105 -17.67 5.88 5.32
C GLY A 105 -16.73 6.42 6.40
N ALA A 106 -15.88 5.58 6.98
CA ALA A 106 -14.84 6.01 7.90
C ALA A 106 -13.69 6.65 7.11
N VAL A 107 -13.83 7.95 6.82
CA VAL A 107 -12.73 8.75 6.30
C VAL A 107 -11.73 8.95 7.44
N VAL A 108 -10.82 8.03 7.58
CA VAL A 108 -9.71 8.19 8.52
C VAL A 108 -8.73 9.17 7.87
N ASN A 109 -8.91 10.44 8.13
CA ASN A 109 -7.94 11.47 7.78
C ASN A 109 -6.70 11.33 8.66
N PHE A 110 -5.82 10.38 8.33
CA PHE A 110 -4.51 10.28 8.96
C PHE A 110 -3.56 11.43 8.58
N SER A 111 -3.93 12.26 7.62
CA SER A 111 -3.09 13.36 7.14
C SER A 111 -3.20 14.66 7.94
N SER A 112 -4.19 14.81 8.83
CA SER A 112 -4.39 16.07 9.53
C SER A 112 -3.80 16.15 10.94
N THR A 113 -3.34 15.06 11.52
CA THR A 113 -2.79 15.08 12.88
C THR A 113 -1.31 15.41 12.98
N ASN A 114 -0.60 15.40 11.87
CA ASN A 114 0.85 15.68 11.90
C ASN A 114 1.21 17.13 11.56
N SER A 115 0.24 17.96 11.20
CA SER A 115 0.48 19.38 10.91
C SER A 115 0.19 20.32 12.10
N ALA A 116 -0.45 19.82 13.16
CA ALA A 116 -0.80 20.65 14.31
C ALA A 116 0.23 20.65 15.45
N ALA A 117 1.23 19.79 15.39
CA ALA A 117 2.24 19.69 16.46
C ALA A 117 3.52 20.53 16.21
N GLY A 118 3.59 21.29 15.13
CA GLY A 118 4.80 21.98 14.69
C GLY A 118 4.88 23.48 14.91
N ASN A 119 3.85 24.14 15.45
CA ASN A 119 3.89 25.60 15.58
C ASN A 119 3.41 26.11 16.94
N ALA A 120 4.15 25.76 17.97
CA ALA A 120 4.11 26.53 19.22
C ALA A 120 5.14 27.66 19.10
N PRO A 121 4.76 28.92 19.17
CA PRO A 121 5.75 30.00 19.19
C PRO A 121 6.54 29.93 20.51
N ALA A 122 7.86 29.86 20.38
CA ALA A 122 8.77 29.97 21.48
C ALA A 122 8.52 31.31 22.22
N ALA A 123 8.02 31.21 23.44
CA ALA A 123 7.95 32.34 24.34
C ALA A 123 9.40 32.75 24.70
N ASN A 124 9.77 33.91 24.25
CA ASN A 124 11.03 34.57 24.58
C ASN A 124 10.94 35.10 26.03
N PRO A 125 11.75 34.66 26.98
CA PRO A 125 11.89 35.33 28.25
C PRO A 125 12.93 36.43 28.12
N GLY A 126 12.43 37.66 27.82
CA GLY A 126 13.24 38.85 28.00
C GLY A 126 13.12 39.35 29.44
N HIS A 127 14.27 39.63 30.02
CA HIS A 127 14.71 40.22 31.28
C HIS A 127 15.09 39.27 32.36
#